data_c13de33005cba8534b97061f33f6de9c
#
_entry.id   c13de33005cba8534b97061f33f6de9c
#
_cell.length_a   1.000
_cell.length_b   1.000
_cell.length_c   1.000
_cell.angle_alpha   90.00
_cell.angle_beta   90.00
_cell.angle_gamma   90.00
#
_symmetry.space_group_name_H-M   'P 1'
#
loop_
_entity.id
_entity.type
_entity.pdbx_description
1 polymer ?
#
loop_
_entity_poly.entity_id
_entity_poly.type
_entity_poly.pdbx_seq_one_letter_code
_entity_poly.pdbx_strand_id
1 'polypeptide(L)'
;MAAVIEQKRVVQGGAFLIEERTPAEVFTPEDFTEEHRMIAETTRQFIDNEVVPHIDELEKHDWKLARELVKKAADLGLISSNIPEEYGGLGLDQTSGALVGENIGRCASFATTLGAESGIGLLPIIYFGTDAAKEKYLPKIATGELITAYALTEAGSGSDAMAAKATAKLSADGTHYILNGEKMFITNGGFADIFIVFAKVDGDKFTAFIVEKQEGVFPGAEEHKMGIKGSSTTPLVLTDAKAPVENVLAEVGKGAKIAFNTLNIGRFKLGAMCVGGMKLMIHESVRYANERQQFGKPISSFGAIKSKLAEMAIRTWVGEAMTYRTLGMIEDAITDPSDPNAKLKAIEEYSAECSIIKVALSEYCDFVVDEMVQIYGGYGYSAHYPAERAYRDSRINRIFEGTNEINRMLIPGRLMKSAMSGKLALLPAAQALMDEVLTPQMASFDDDDELLAAEARLAKNAKKVALMTLGTAAQKYMMALGDQQEVLLGIADIIMDAYAMESAILRAQKVAASQGEEAAARYIDMTRVFCNDAVERIEARAKNTLAGMSEGDELRTLLAALRRFTKMTPMNTIAARQRIADVLIAANKWAY
;
A
#
# COMPACT_ATOMS: atom_id res chain seq x y z
N MET A 1 20.59 -29.25 -22.87
CA MET A 1 20.08 -28.02 -23.47
C MET A 1 20.00 -27.02 -22.33
N ALA A 2 20.86 -25.97 -22.32
CA ALA A 2 20.76 -24.90 -21.35
C ALA A 2 19.47 -24.15 -21.67
N ALA A 3 18.56 -24.08 -20.70
CA ALA A 3 17.39 -23.21 -20.80
C ALA A 3 17.92 -21.77 -20.94
N VAL A 4 17.60 -21.14 -22.06
CA VAL A 4 17.76 -19.69 -22.21
C VAL A 4 16.84 -19.07 -21.17
N ILE A 5 17.40 -18.55 -20.10
CA ILE A 5 16.66 -17.71 -19.16
C ILE A 5 16.33 -16.45 -19.97
N GLU A 6 15.11 -16.37 -20.51
CA GLU A 6 14.60 -15.12 -21.04
C GLU A 6 14.72 -14.08 -19.92
N GLN A 7 15.60 -13.10 -20.11
CA GLN A 7 15.69 -11.98 -19.19
C GLN A 7 14.33 -11.27 -19.20
N LYS A 8 13.61 -11.35 -18.08
CA LYS A 8 12.36 -10.62 -17.91
C LYS A 8 12.61 -9.14 -18.20
N ARG A 9 11.75 -8.53 -19.00
CA ARG A 9 11.83 -7.11 -19.35
C ARG A 9 11.51 -6.27 -18.12
N VAL A 10 12.50 -5.57 -17.59
CA VAL A 10 12.31 -4.56 -16.53
C VAL A 10 11.54 -3.38 -17.11
N VAL A 11 10.42 -3.02 -16.49
CA VAL A 11 9.52 -1.93 -16.90
C VAL A 11 9.78 -0.73 -16.03
N GLN A 12 9.75 0.46 -16.61
CA GLN A 12 9.90 1.70 -15.84
C GLN A 12 8.66 2.01 -15.00
N GLY A 13 8.85 2.68 -13.86
CA GLY A 13 7.74 3.18 -13.04
C GLY A 13 6.87 4.15 -13.85
N GLY A 14 5.56 3.96 -13.80
CA GLY A 14 4.57 4.72 -14.57
C GLY A 14 4.37 4.26 -16.01
N ALA A 15 5.17 3.32 -16.54
CA ALA A 15 5.04 2.84 -17.91
C ALA A 15 3.69 2.17 -18.19
N PHE A 16 2.99 1.71 -17.18
CA PHE A 16 1.65 1.13 -17.32
C PHE A 16 0.64 2.06 -18.02
N LEU A 17 0.87 3.38 -18.00
CA LEU A 17 0.00 4.34 -18.70
C LEU A 17 0.20 4.35 -20.23
N ILE A 18 1.37 3.95 -20.71
CA ILE A 18 1.77 4.07 -22.13
C ILE A 18 2.19 2.74 -22.75
N GLU A 19 2.36 1.70 -21.96
CA GLU A 19 2.73 0.37 -22.42
C GLU A 19 1.61 -0.64 -22.11
N GLU A 20 1.50 -1.65 -22.95
CA GLU A 20 0.63 -2.81 -22.74
C GLU A 20 1.45 -3.96 -22.18
N ARG A 21 0.82 -4.79 -21.34
CA ARG A 21 1.42 -5.96 -20.74
C ARG A 21 0.57 -7.19 -21.06
N THR A 22 1.24 -8.34 -21.09
CA THR A 22 0.56 -9.63 -21.20
C THR A 22 0.38 -10.27 -19.82
N PRO A 23 -0.56 -11.21 -19.66
CA PRO A 23 -0.76 -11.94 -18.41
C PRO A 23 0.51 -12.64 -17.89
N ALA A 24 1.35 -13.15 -18.79
CA ALA A 24 2.59 -13.84 -18.46
C ALA A 24 3.67 -12.92 -17.87
N GLU A 25 3.62 -11.62 -18.18
CA GLU A 25 4.59 -10.63 -17.73
C GLU A 25 4.27 -10.02 -16.36
N VAL A 26 3.14 -10.35 -15.74
CA VAL A 26 2.77 -9.81 -14.43
C VAL A 26 2.86 -10.88 -13.36
N PHE A 27 3.41 -10.51 -12.21
CA PHE A 27 3.42 -11.38 -11.04
C PHE A 27 2.08 -11.30 -10.32
N THR A 28 1.56 -12.45 -9.90
CA THR A 28 0.26 -12.58 -9.25
C THR A 28 0.33 -13.63 -8.13
N PRO A 29 -0.65 -13.72 -7.22
CA PRO A 29 -0.69 -14.77 -6.21
C PRO A 29 -0.60 -16.20 -6.74
N GLU A 30 -0.98 -16.40 -7.99
CA GLU A 30 -0.90 -17.68 -8.68
C GLU A 30 0.56 -18.14 -8.92
N ASP A 31 1.52 -17.20 -8.87
CA ASP A 31 2.96 -17.47 -9.03
C ASP A 31 3.68 -17.80 -7.71
N PHE A 32 2.98 -17.77 -6.57
CA PHE A 32 3.61 -18.08 -5.29
C PHE A 32 4.21 -19.47 -5.27
N THR A 33 5.46 -19.55 -4.84
CA THR A 33 6.17 -20.80 -4.59
C THR A 33 5.58 -21.55 -3.39
N GLU A 34 6.01 -22.78 -3.18
CA GLU A 34 5.67 -23.56 -1.97
C GLU A 34 6.20 -22.88 -0.71
N GLU A 35 7.41 -22.29 -0.77
CA GLU A 35 8.01 -21.54 0.32
C GLU A 35 7.19 -20.29 0.66
N HIS A 36 6.77 -19.51 -0.34
CA HIS A 36 5.88 -18.36 -0.15
C HIS A 36 4.58 -18.76 0.58
N ARG A 37 3.95 -19.88 0.17
CA ARG A 37 2.72 -20.37 0.82
C ARG A 37 2.97 -20.82 2.25
N MET A 38 4.13 -21.44 2.52
CA MET A 38 4.51 -21.87 3.86
C MET A 38 4.75 -20.67 4.79
N ILE A 39 5.41 -19.62 4.31
CA ILE A 39 5.61 -18.37 5.06
C ILE A 39 4.26 -17.71 5.39
N ALA A 40 3.38 -17.61 4.40
CA ALA A 40 2.05 -17.05 4.59
C ALA A 40 1.25 -17.84 5.64
N GLU A 41 1.25 -19.17 5.54
CA GLU A 41 0.53 -20.05 6.46
C GLU A 41 1.11 -20.00 7.89
N THR A 42 2.43 -20.02 8.03
CA THR A 42 3.11 -19.88 9.33
C THR A 42 2.75 -18.57 10.00
N THR A 43 2.79 -17.46 9.24
CA THR A 43 2.43 -16.14 9.76
C THR A 43 0.96 -16.09 10.15
N ARG A 44 0.07 -16.64 9.32
CA ARG A 44 -1.36 -16.70 9.60
C ARG A 44 -1.65 -17.47 10.89
N GLN A 45 -1.06 -18.66 11.03
CA GLN A 45 -1.24 -19.49 12.23
C GLN A 45 -0.72 -18.80 13.48
N PHE A 46 0.41 -18.12 13.40
CA PHE A 46 0.94 -17.34 14.52
C PHE A 46 -0.04 -16.24 14.95
N ILE A 47 -0.58 -15.47 14.00
CA ILE A 47 -1.54 -14.40 14.33
C ILE A 47 -2.82 -14.98 14.91
N ASP A 48 -3.40 -16.00 14.27
CA ASP A 48 -4.69 -16.56 14.69
C ASP A 48 -4.61 -17.27 16.06
N ASN A 49 -3.49 -17.94 16.38
CA ASN A 49 -3.35 -18.76 17.58
C ASN A 49 -2.67 -18.04 18.75
N GLU A 50 -1.72 -17.11 18.46
CA GLU A 50 -0.91 -16.50 19.50
C GLU A 50 -1.25 -15.02 19.76
N VAL A 51 -1.76 -14.28 18.74
CA VAL A 51 -2.00 -12.84 18.86
C VAL A 51 -3.46 -12.51 19.08
N VAL A 52 -4.36 -13.03 18.22
CA VAL A 52 -5.80 -12.72 18.28
C VAL A 52 -6.43 -13.05 19.62
N PRO A 53 -6.11 -14.18 20.29
CA PRO A 53 -6.65 -14.48 21.61
C PRO A 53 -6.29 -13.46 22.70
N HIS A 54 -5.24 -12.67 22.49
CA HIS A 54 -4.70 -11.70 23.44
C HIS A 54 -4.96 -10.24 23.07
N ILE A 55 -5.86 -9.98 22.12
CA ILE A 55 -6.08 -8.61 21.62
C ILE A 55 -6.61 -7.67 22.71
N ASP A 56 -7.43 -8.19 23.63
CA ASP A 56 -8.02 -7.39 24.70
C ASP A 56 -6.99 -7.01 25.78
N GLU A 57 -5.99 -7.85 26.02
CA GLU A 57 -4.86 -7.55 26.89
C GLU A 57 -3.93 -6.50 26.25
N LEU A 58 -3.67 -6.64 24.95
CA LEU A 58 -2.90 -5.64 24.20
C LEU A 58 -3.61 -4.28 24.21
N GLU A 59 -4.94 -4.23 24.03
CA GLU A 59 -5.71 -2.97 24.10
C GLU A 59 -5.72 -2.34 25.52
N LYS A 60 -5.38 -3.13 26.56
CA LYS A 60 -5.16 -2.62 27.93
C LYS A 60 -3.71 -2.21 28.19
N HIS A 61 -2.90 -2.19 27.15
CA HIS A 61 -1.49 -1.77 27.17
C HIS A 61 -0.56 -2.74 27.93
N ASP A 62 -0.80 -4.05 27.82
CA ASP A 62 0.17 -5.05 28.32
C ASP A 62 1.39 -5.11 27.38
N TRP A 63 2.31 -4.17 27.60
CA TRP A 63 3.52 -4.08 26.77
C TRP A 63 4.53 -5.19 27.05
N LYS A 64 4.43 -5.88 28.18
CA LYS A 64 5.21 -7.09 28.44
C LYS A 64 4.77 -8.20 27.50
N LEU A 65 3.47 -8.45 27.42
CA LEU A 65 2.88 -9.38 26.45
C LEU A 65 3.22 -9.00 25.01
N ALA A 66 3.14 -7.70 24.65
CA ALA A 66 3.51 -7.23 23.33
C ALA A 66 4.97 -7.61 22.97
N ARG A 67 5.92 -7.40 23.88
CA ARG A 67 7.32 -7.81 23.69
C ARG A 67 7.48 -9.33 23.55
N GLU A 68 6.75 -10.11 24.35
CA GLU A 68 6.76 -11.59 24.27
C GLU A 68 6.24 -12.06 22.89
N LEU A 69 5.18 -11.45 22.37
CA LEU A 69 4.66 -11.76 21.03
C LEU A 69 5.62 -11.33 19.91
N VAL A 70 6.30 -10.18 20.05
CA VAL A 70 7.35 -9.76 19.11
C VAL A 70 8.51 -10.75 19.12
N LYS A 71 8.91 -11.24 20.31
CA LYS A 71 9.94 -12.27 20.45
C LYS A 71 9.55 -13.57 19.76
N LYS A 72 8.30 -14.04 19.93
CA LYS A 72 7.77 -15.23 19.24
C LYS A 72 7.77 -15.04 17.71
N ALA A 73 7.39 -13.85 17.23
CA ALA A 73 7.46 -13.52 15.83
C ALA A 73 8.90 -13.56 15.28
N ALA A 74 9.88 -13.10 16.08
CA ALA A 74 11.31 -13.19 15.76
C ALA A 74 11.77 -14.65 15.67
N ASP A 75 11.39 -15.49 16.63
CA ASP A 75 11.74 -16.92 16.65
C ASP A 75 11.18 -17.69 15.43
N LEU A 76 10.10 -17.18 14.81
CA LEU A 76 9.54 -17.67 13.55
C LEU A 76 10.16 -17.01 12.29
N GLY A 77 11.14 -16.13 12.45
CA GLY A 77 11.80 -15.45 11.34
C GLY A 77 10.99 -14.29 10.72
N LEU A 78 9.86 -13.88 11.30
CA LEU A 78 8.97 -12.88 10.69
C LEU A 78 9.56 -11.46 10.73
N ILE A 79 10.48 -11.16 11.65
CA ILE A 79 11.21 -9.90 11.70
C ILE A 79 12.44 -9.95 10.80
N SER A 80 13.14 -11.06 10.81
CA SER A 80 14.44 -11.23 10.16
C SER A 80 14.35 -11.53 8.66
N SER A 81 13.14 -11.62 8.07
CA SER A 81 12.94 -11.95 6.67
C SER A 81 13.75 -11.08 5.69
N ASN A 82 13.88 -9.79 5.96
CA ASN A 82 14.63 -8.83 5.12
C ASN A 82 16.05 -8.53 5.62
N ILE A 83 16.46 -9.04 6.79
CA ILE A 83 17.81 -8.86 7.32
C ILE A 83 18.76 -9.79 6.54
N PRO A 84 19.91 -9.30 6.06
CA PRO A 84 20.90 -10.15 5.39
C PRO A 84 21.39 -11.30 6.30
N GLU A 85 21.70 -12.44 5.70
CA GLU A 85 22.16 -13.64 6.42
C GLU A 85 23.42 -13.39 7.25
N GLU A 86 24.33 -12.55 6.76
CA GLU A 86 25.58 -12.16 7.46
C GLU A 86 25.33 -11.46 8.80
N TYR A 87 24.12 -10.88 9.01
CA TYR A 87 23.69 -10.26 10.26
C TYR A 87 22.65 -11.09 11.02
N GLY A 88 22.56 -12.40 10.72
CA GLY A 88 21.65 -13.33 11.41
C GLY A 88 20.21 -13.28 10.92
N GLY A 89 19.97 -12.72 9.74
CA GLY A 89 18.67 -12.72 9.08
C GLY A 89 18.45 -13.92 8.18
N LEU A 90 17.30 -13.92 7.48
CA LEU A 90 16.94 -14.95 6.52
C LEU A 90 17.20 -14.54 5.07
N GLY A 91 17.45 -13.24 4.80
CA GLY A 91 17.78 -12.74 3.47
C GLY A 91 16.71 -13.01 2.40
N LEU A 92 15.44 -13.17 2.79
CA LEU A 92 14.36 -13.56 1.88
C LEU A 92 14.03 -12.44 0.88
N ASP A 93 13.30 -12.82 -0.17
CA ASP A 93 12.81 -11.91 -1.20
C ASP A 93 11.72 -10.96 -0.68
N GLN A 94 11.36 -9.95 -1.49
CA GLN A 94 10.34 -8.98 -1.11
C GLN A 94 8.94 -9.61 -1.07
N THR A 95 8.71 -10.68 -1.83
CA THR A 95 7.45 -11.43 -1.85
C THR A 95 7.20 -12.07 -0.48
N SER A 96 8.20 -12.70 0.11
CA SER A 96 8.13 -13.26 1.46
C SER A 96 7.81 -12.19 2.50
N GLY A 97 8.49 -11.04 2.43
CA GLY A 97 8.21 -9.89 3.30
C GLY A 97 6.80 -9.32 3.14
N ALA A 98 6.27 -9.30 1.91
CA ALA A 98 4.90 -8.87 1.63
C ALA A 98 3.86 -9.85 2.18
N LEU A 99 4.10 -11.15 2.06
CA LEU A 99 3.23 -12.20 2.61
C LEU A 99 3.20 -12.20 4.15
N VAL A 100 4.33 -11.94 4.79
CA VAL A 100 4.34 -11.64 6.24
C VAL A 100 3.45 -10.43 6.51
N GLY A 101 3.64 -9.32 5.77
CA GLY A 101 2.83 -8.12 5.89
C GLY A 101 1.33 -8.39 5.72
N GLU A 102 0.93 -9.11 4.68
CA GLU A 102 -0.47 -9.47 4.43
C GLU A 102 -1.07 -10.24 5.61
N ASN A 103 -0.38 -11.26 6.11
CA ASN A 103 -0.95 -12.13 7.13
C ASN A 103 -0.94 -11.51 8.53
N ILE A 104 0.02 -10.65 8.89
CA ILE A 104 -0.06 -9.88 10.15
C ILE A 104 -1.21 -8.86 10.12
N GLY A 105 -1.62 -8.38 8.93
CA GLY A 105 -2.75 -7.46 8.73
C GLY A 105 -4.09 -7.97 9.30
N ARG A 106 -4.19 -9.26 9.65
CA ARG A 106 -5.35 -9.88 10.31
C ARG A 106 -5.59 -9.35 11.74
N CYS A 107 -4.57 -8.80 12.40
CA CYS A 107 -4.67 -8.10 13.68
C CYS A 107 -4.02 -6.73 13.58
N ALA A 108 -4.79 -5.69 13.28
CA ALA A 108 -4.29 -4.35 12.95
C ALA A 108 -3.39 -3.73 14.01
N SER A 109 -3.71 -3.87 15.31
CA SER A 109 -2.87 -3.39 16.41
C SER A 109 -1.49 -4.03 16.40
N PHE A 110 -1.42 -5.37 16.31
CA PHE A 110 -0.15 -6.07 16.30
C PHE A 110 0.59 -5.90 14.95
N ALA A 111 -0.16 -5.81 13.84
CA ALA A 111 0.41 -5.48 12.53
C ALA A 111 1.13 -4.12 12.55
N THR A 112 0.58 -3.13 13.25
CA THR A 112 1.22 -1.82 13.43
C THR A 112 2.51 -1.95 14.24
N THR A 113 2.49 -2.70 15.34
CA THR A 113 3.67 -2.97 16.18
C THR A 113 4.78 -3.69 15.40
N LEU A 114 4.45 -4.84 14.78
CA LEU A 114 5.43 -5.65 14.05
C LEU A 114 5.84 -4.99 12.72
N GLY A 115 4.93 -4.25 12.09
CA GLY A 115 5.21 -3.50 10.87
C GLY A 115 6.17 -2.31 11.11
N ALA A 116 6.10 -1.67 12.27
CA ALA A 116 7.09 -0.67 12.67
C ALA A 116 8.44 -1.34 12.94
N GLU A 117 8.45 -2.46 13.65
CA GLU A 117 9.64 -3.24 13.98
C GLU A 117 10.36 -3.75 12.74
N SER A 118 9.70 -4.56 11.91
CA SER A 118 10.28 -5.19 10.72
C SER A 118 10.31 -4.28 9.47
N GLY A 119 9.83 -3.06 9.60
CA GLY A 119 9.71 -2.08 8.51
C GLY A 119 10.43 -0.79 8.82
N ILE A 120 9.67 0.26 9.13
CA ILE A 120 10.21 1.63 9.19
C ILE A 120 11.29 1.83 10.28
N GLY A 121 11.30 1.04 11.35
CA GLY A 121 12.34 1.09 12.37
C GLY A 121 13.61 0.35 11.95
N LEU A 122 13.48 -0.82 11.32
CA LEU A 122 14.58 -1.69 10.92
C LEU A 122 15.26 -1.26 9.61
N LEU A 123 14.46 -0.99 8.57
CA LEU A 123 14.97 -0.77 7.20
C LEU A 123 15.97 0.37 7.06
N PRO A 124 15.85 1.50 7.80
CA PRO A 124 16.89 2.53 7.80
C PRO A 124 18.27 2.01 8.23
N ILE A 125 18.33 1.06 9.17
CA ILE A 125 19.60 0.44 9.60
C ILE A 125 20.16 -0.45 8.50
N ILE A 126 19.33 -1.28 7.87
CA ILE A 126 19.75 -2.16 6.76
C ILE A 126 20.31 -1.38 5.59
N TYR A 127 19.61 -0.34 5.15
CA TYR A 127 19.95 0.38 3.92
C TYR A 127 20.97 1.50 4.11
N PHE A 128 21.04 2.11 5.29
CA PHE A 128 21.80 3.33 5.51
C PHE A 128 22.72 3.28 6.73
N GLY A 129 22.69 2.20 7.53
CA GLY A 129 23.60 2.01 8.64
C GLY A 129 25.03 1.79 8.19
N THR A 130 26.00 2.22 9.00
CA THR A 130 27.40 1.82 8.86
C THR A 130 27.54 0.32 9.14
N ASP A 131 28.59 -0.33 8.68
CA ASP A 131 28.83 -1.75 8.97
C ASP A 131 28.88 -2.01 10.48
N ALA A 132 29.53 -1.13 11.24
CA ALA A 132 29.56 -1.21 12.71
C ALA A 132 28.16 -1.12 13.34
N ALA A 133 27.27 -0.25 12.82
CA ALA A 133 25.90 -0.14 13.28
C ALA A 133 25.10 -1.41 12.94
N LYS A 134 25.26 -1.94 11.71
CA LYS A 134 24.60 -3.18 11.28
C LYS A 134 25.02 -4.37 12.14
N GLU A 135 26.33 -4.56 12.36
CA GLU A 135 26.89 -5.61 13.22
C GLU A 135 26.38 -5.51 14.67
N LYS A 136 26.25 -4.29 15.18
CA LYS A 136 25.80 -4.04 16.55
C LYS A 136 24.31 -4.32 16.76
N TYR A 137 23.46 -3.87 15.82
CA TYR A 137 22.01 -3.81 16.04
C TYR A 137 21.24 -4.92 15.34
N LEU A 138 21.58 -5.27 14.08
CA LEU A 138 20.76 -6.18 13.28
C LEU A 138 20.61 -7.59 13.90
N PRO A 139 21.66 -8.24 14.46
CA PRO A 139 21.51 -9.56 15.09
C PRO A 139 20.54 -9.54 16.26
N LYS A 140 20.53 -8.48 17.06
CA LYS A 140 19.66 -8.35 18.22
C LYS A 140 18.22 -8.01 17.85
N ILE A 141 18.02 -7.25 16.77
CA ILE A 141 16.70 -6.99 16.21
C ILE A 141 16.14 -8.28 15.58
N ALA A 142 16.97 -9.03 14.85
CA ALA A 142 16.59 -10.30 14.24
C ALA A 142 16.03 -11.31 15.25
N THR A 143 16.58 -11.31 16.47
CA THR A 143 16.14 -12.17 17.56
C THR A 143 15.03 -11.58 18.45
N GLY A 144 14.59 -10.34 18.20
CA GLY A 144 13.61 -9.64 19.03
C GLY A 144 14.14 -9.23 20.42
N GLU A 145 15.47 -9.24 20.63
CA GLU A 145 16.11 -8.72 21.85
C GLU A 145 15.96 -7.20 21.93
N LEU A 146 16.17 -6.51 20.81
CA LEU A 146 15.98 -5.07 20.67
C LEU A 146 14.76 -4.77 19.81
N ILE A 147 13.93 -3.86 20.26
CA ILE A 147 12.74 -3.38 19.55
C ILE A 147 12.97 -1.96 19.06
N THR A 148 12.60 -1.71 17.82
CA THR A 148 12.81 -0.44 17.11
C THR A 148 11.57 0.43 17.09
N ALA A 149 11.78 1.76 16.98
CA ALA A 149 10.76 2.75 16.72
C ALA A 149 11.26 3.79 15.73
N TYR A 150 10.33 4.41 14.98
CA TYR A 150 10.63 5.42 13.97
C TYR A 150 10.10 6.79 14.40
N ALA A 151 10.99 7.71 14.69
CA ALA A 151 10.70 9.01 15.30
C ALA A 151 10.93 10.18 14.32
N LEU A 152 10.03 10.30 13.33
CA LEU A 152 10.05 11.38 12.33
C LEU A 152 9.14 12.53 12.72
N THR A 153 7.87 12.25 13.00
CA THR A 153 6.78 13.22 13.18
C THR A 153 6.97 14.10 14.42
N GLU A 154 6.63 15.39 14.31
CA GLU A 154 6.56 16.35 15.42
C GLU A 154 5.18 17.01 15.44
N ALA A 155 4.83 17.69 16.54
CA ALA A 155 3.54 18.38 16.69
C ALA A 155 3.24 19.37 15.55
N GLY A 156 4.25 20.01 15.00
CA GLY A 156 4.15 20.97 13.88
C GLY A 156 4.63 20.43 12.54
N SER A 157 4.95 19.14 12.42
CA SER A 157 5.59 18.54 11.24
C SER A 157 5.10 17.10 11.02
N GLY A 158 3.94 16.98 10.36
CA GLY A 158 3.39 15.72 9.90
C GLY A 158 3.63 15.52 8.39
N SER A 159 2.71 16.02 7.55
CA SER A 159 2.85 15.95 6.08
C SER A 159 4.07 16.73 5.57
N ASP A 160 4.39 17.86 6.18
CA ASP A 160 5.63 18.60 5.93
C ASP A 160 6.74 18.09 6.86
N ALA A 161 7.26 16.88 6.57
CA ALA A 161 8.28 16.25 7.39
C ALA A 161 9.58 17.05 7.49
N MET A 162 9.89 17.86 6.48
CA MET A 162 11.10 18.69 6.45
C MET A 162 11.03 19.93 7.35
N ALA A 163 9.82 20.31 7.81
CA ALA A 163 9.62 21.40 8.77
C ALA A 163 9.93 21.00 10.22
N ALA A 164 10.42 19.77 10.47
CA ALA A 164 10.83 19.30 11.79
C ALA A 164 11.82 20.27 12.47
N LYS A 165 11.69 20.43 13.79
CA LYS A 165 12.43 21.39 14.60
C LYS A 165 13.45 20.75 15.55
N ALA A 166 13.39 19.42 15.76
CA ALA A 166 14.38 18.72 16.58
C ALA A 166 15.79 19.02 16.05
N THR A 167 16.72 19.23 16.97
CA THR A 167 18.11 19.64 16.68
C THR A 167 19.11 18.58 17.10
N ALA A 168 20.24 18.52 16.41
CA ALA A 168 21.40 17.71 16.79
C ALA A 168 22.66 18.56 16.69
N LYS A 169 23.47 18.56 17.72
CA LYS A 169 24.74 19.31 17.79
C LYS A 169 25.89 18.37 18.12
N LEU A 170 26.98 18.45 17.34
CA LEU A 170 28.17 17.67 17.63
C LEU A 170 28.77 18.09 18.97
N SER A 171 29.13 17.13 19.81
CA SER A 171 29.82 17.36 21.09
C SER A 171 31.20 17.98 20.90
N ALA A 172 31.71 18.63 21.94
CA ALA A 172 33.00 19.32 21.88
C ALA A 172 34.19 18.38 21.60
N ASP A 173 34.08 17.13 22.02
CA ASP A 173 35.07 16.07 21.78
C ASP A 173 34.90 15.35 20.44
N GLY A 174 33.82 15.66 19.68
CA GLY A 174 33.54 15.11 18.38
C GLY A 174 33.09 13.64 18.37
N THR A 175 32.75 13.05 19.51
CA THR A 175 32.44 11.62 19.64
C THR A 175 30.96 11.28 19.48
N HIS A 176 30.06 12.26 19.71
CA HIS A 176 28.62 12.04 19.64
C HIS A 176 27.86 13.30 19.27
N TYR A 177 26.62 13.13 18.81
CA TYR A 177 25.65 14.21 18.67
C TYR A 177 24.77 14.29 19.91
N ILE A 178 24.44 15.53 20.29
CA ILE A 178 23.50 15.86 21.38
C ILE A 178 22.19 16.27 20.72
N LEU A 179 21.12 15.50 20.95
CA LEU A 179 19.80 15.70 20.33
C LEU A 179 18.84 16.31 21.33
N ASN A 180 18.10 17.32 20.86
CA ASN A 180 17.05 18.00 21.63
C ASN A 180 15.81 18.21 20.77
N GLY A 181 14.62 17.95 21.35
CA GLY A 181 13.33 18.15 20.70
C GLY A 181 12.28 17.17 21.18
N GLU A 182 11.12 17.22 20.53
CA GLU A 182 9.99 16.34 20.83
C GLU A 182 9.43 15.73 19.55
N LYS A 183 9.20 14.43 19.57
CA LYS A 183 8.55 13.67 18.52
C LYS A 183 7.16 13.23 18.97
N MET A 184 6.23 13.03 18.02
CA MET A 184 4.85 12.66 18.31
C MET A 184 4.42 11.42 17.55
N PHE A 185 3.47 10.69 18.14
CA PHE A 185 2.85 9.51 17.55
C PHE A 185 3.84 8.39 17.19
N ILE A 186 4.79 8.14 18.11
CA ILE A 186 5.85 7.17 17.87
C ILE A 186 5.36 5.76 18.22
N THR A 187 5.12 4.95 17.19
CA THR A 187 4.77 3.53 17.32
C THR A 187 5.90 2.78 18.03
N ASN A 188 5.55 1.85 18.92
CA ASN A 188 6.43 1.13 19.83
C ASN A 188 7.12 2.03 20.88
N GLY A 189 6.87 3.34 20.90
CA GLY A 189 7.60 4.30 21.74
C GLY A 189 7.62 3.96 23.22
N GLY A 190 6.54 3.36 23.76
CA GLY A 190 6.44 3.01 25.18
C GLY A 190 7.39 1.88 25.61
N PHE A 191 7.82 1.02 24.66
CA PHE A 191 8.65 -0.15 24.99
C PHE A 191 9.84 -0.38 24.05
N ALA A 192 10.08 0.48 23.06
CA ALA A 192 11.22 0.38 22.15
C ALA A 192 12.57 0.58 22.89
N ASP A 193 13.59 -0.07 22.38
CA ASP A 193 14.97 0.02 22.86
C ASP A 193 15.82 0.93 21.97
N ILE A 194 15.44 1.07 20.69
CA ILE A 194 16.13 1.86 19.67
C ILE A 194 15.13 2.74 18.94
N PHE A 195 15.52 3.99 18.69
CA PHE A 195 14.73 4.98 17.97
C PHE A 195 15.50 5.48 16.75
N ILE A 196 14.88 5.45 15.58
CA ILE A 196 15.39 6.14 14.39
C ILE A 196 14.89 7.57 14.45
N VAL A 197 15.74 8.49 14.89
CA VAL A 197 15.39 9.88 15.15
C VAL A 197 15.87 10.78 14.02
N PHE A 198 14.99 11.66 13.55
CA PHE A 198 15.33 12.70 12.57
C PHE A 198 15.47 14.05 13.27
N ALA A 199 16.62 14.70 13.06
CA ALA A 199 16.93 16.01 13.63
C ALA A 199 17.78 16.84 12.67
N LYS A 200 17.82 18.17 12.86
CA LYS A 200 18.61 19.10 12.06
C LYS A 200 19.97 19.36 12.71
N VAL A 201 21.04 19.03 11.98
CA VAL A 201 22.41 19.43 12.32
C VAL A 201 22.67 20.79 11.71
N ASP A 202 23.36 21.67 12.43
CA ASP A 202 23.71 23.04 12.02
C ASP A 202 22.48 23.88 11.56
N GLY A 203 21.31 23.57 12.08
CA GLY A 203 20.05 24.29 11.84
C GLY A 203 19.25 23.85 10.62
N ASP A 204 19.86 23.30 9.57
CA ASP A 204 19.18 22.97 8.31
C ASP A 204 19.47 21.55 7.75
N LYS A 205 20.57 20.92 8.14
CA LYS A 205 20.97 19.63 7.62
C LYS A 205 20.14 18.49 8.24
N PHE A 206 19.01 18.19 7.63
CA PHE A 206 18.11 17.14 8.07
C PHE A 206 18.79 15.77 8.03
N THR A 207 18.94 15.13 9.20
CA THR A 207 19.79 13.96 9.41
C THR A 207 19.04 12.91 10.21
N ALA A 208 19.32 11.62 9.97
CA ALA A 208 18.75 10.51 10.74
C ALA A 208 19.82 9.86 11.63
N PHE A 209 19.42 9.46 12.83
CA PHE A 209 20.28 8.90 13.87
C PHE A 209 19.67 7.64 14.46
N ILE A 210 20.51 6.66 14.81
CA ILE A 210 20.13 5.56 15.71
C ILE A 210 20.36 6.06 17.13
N VAL A 211 19.29 6.16 17.91
CA VAL A 211 19.33 6.59 19.33
C VAL A 211 18.87 5.46 20.21
N GLU A 212 19.73 5.00 21.13
CA GLU A 212 19.38 3.98 22.12
C GLU A 212 18.54 4.61 23.25
N LYS A 213 17.70 3.79 23.90
CA LYS A 213 17.01 4.17 25.13
C LYS A 213 18.04 4.40 26.25
N GLN A 214 18.11 5.62 26.74
CA GLN A 214 19.10 6.07 27.71
C GLN A 214 18.59 7.29 28.48
N GLU A 215 19.38 7.82 29.42
CA GLU A 215 19.12 9.13 30.00
C GLU A 215 19.06 10.20 28.90
N GLY A 216 18.06 11.09 28.99
CA GLY A 216 17.78 12.08 27.94
C GLY A 216 16.80 11.61 26.87
N VAL A 217 16.36 10.35 26.88
CA VAL A 217 15.35 9.78 25.96
C VAL A 217 14.13 9.37 26.78
N PHE A 218 13.05 10.15 26.69
CA PHE A 218 11.87 9.99 27.54
C PHE A 218 10.62 9.74 26.70
N PRO A 219 10.15 8.49 26.55
CA PRO A 219 8.80 8.23 26.05
C PRO A 219 7.76 8.83 26.98
N GLY A 220 6.77 9.52 26.40
CA GLY A 220 5.66 10.08 27.17
C GLY A 220 4.55 9.06 27.43
N ALA A 221 3.38 9.56 27.85
CA ALA A 221 2.20 8.74 28.07
C ALA A 221 1.66 8.19 26.75
N GLU A 222 0.97 7.04 26.83
CA GLU A 222 0.28 6.46 25.68
C GLU A 222 -0.85 7.37 25.18
N GLU A 223 -0.95 7.51 23.87
CA GLU A 223 -1.99 8.29 23.22
C GLU A 223 -3.37 7.60 23.31
N HIS A 224 -4.40 8.38 23.63
CA HIS A 224 -5.77 7.91 23.58
C HIS A 224 -6.30 7.90 22.14
N LYS A 225 -6.15 6.78 21.46
CA LYS A 225 -6.44 6.62 20.03
C LYS A 225 -7.87 6.15 19.76
N MET A 226 -8.36 6.45 18.56
CA MET A 226 -9.61 5.92 18.04
C MET A 226 -9.56 4.40 17.86
N GLY A 227 -8.51 3.90 17.21
CA GLY A 227 -8.25 2.50 16.90
C GLY A 227 -6.79 2.15 17.12
N ILE A 228 -6.41 0.91 16.73
CA ILE A 228 -5.07 0.32 16.98
C ILE A 228 -4.59 0.53 18.42
N LYS A 229 -5.52 0.35 19.36
CA LYS A 229 -5.25 0.62 20.79
C LYS A 229 -4.23 -0.34 21.37
N GLY A 230 -4.17 -1.56 20.84
CA GLY A 230 -3.18 -2.57 21.24
C GLY A 230 -1.79 -2.40 20.64
N SER A 231 -1.52 -1.24 20.00
CA SER A 231 -0.18 -0.82 19.56
C SER A 231 0.26 0.39 20.38
N SER A 232 1.43 0.34 21.01
CA SER A 232 1.97 1.50 21.74
C SER A 232 2.19 2.68 20.80
N THR A 233 1.79 3.86 21.25
CA THR A 233 1.99 5.11 20.51
C THR A 233 2.21 6.24 21.53
N THR A 234 3.41 6.80 21.59
CA THR A 234 3.76 7.83 22.57
C THR A 234 4.43 9.03 21.91
N PRO A 235 4.44 10.20 22.53
CA PRO A 235 5.47 11.19 22.25
C PRO A 235 6.84 10.68 22.72
N LEU A 236 7.90 11.26 22.14
CA LEU A 236 9.30 10.99 22.54
C LEU A 236 10.00 12.32 22.76
N VAL A 237 10.36 12.60 24.01
CA VAL A 237 11.10 13.82 24.40
C VAL A 237 12.58 13.51 24.46
N LEU A 238 13.37 14.35 23.79
CA LEU A 238 14.82 14.28 23.75
C LEU A 238 15.39 15.51 24.49
N THR A 239 16.13 15.26 25.54
CA THR A 239 16.81 16.29 26.34
C THR A 239 18.27 15.90 26.49
N ASP A 240 19.12 16.54 25.72
CA ASP A 240 20.54 16.21 25.62
C ASP A 240 20.82 14.72 25.36
N ALA A 241 19.93 14.07 24.61
CA ALA A 241 20.06 12.68 24.23
C ALA A 241 21.29 12.47 23.33
N LYS A 242 22.08 11.42 23.60
CA LYS A 242 23.35 11.20 22.90
C LYS A 242 23.19 10.18 21.79
N ALA A 243 23.71 10.48 20.61
CA ALA A 243 23.90 9.52 19.52
C ALA A 243 25.37 9.51 19.12
N PRO A 244 26.09 8.39 19.25
CA PRO A 244 27.47 8.25 18.75
C PRO A 244 27.58 8.66 17.28
N VAL A 245 28.72 9.17 16.85
CA VAL A 245 28.89 9.61 15.45
C VAL A 245 28.74 8.47 14.46
N GLU A 246 29.08 7.24 14.82
CA GLU A 246 28.89 6.01 14.04
C GLU A 246 27.41 5.62 13.87
N ASN A 247 26.50 6.17 14.68
CA ASN A 247 25.07 5.96 14.63
C ASN A 247 24.35 6.95 13.69
N VAL A 248 25.08 7.80 12.97
CA VAL A 248 24.51 8.60 11.89
C VAL A 248 24.20 7.67 10.71
N LEU A 249 22.94 7.70 10.24
CA LEU A 249 22.52 6.92 9.09
C LEU A 249 22.91 7.65 7.79
N ALA A 250 23.61 6.97 6.91
CA ALA A 250 24.26 7.54 5.72
C ALA A 250 25.20 8.71 6.11
N GLU A 251 24.89 9.93 5.67
CA GLU A 251 25.68 11.15 5.90
C GLU A 251 24.79 12.25 6.51
N VAL A 252 25.45 13.20 7.19
CA VAL A 252 24.78 14.43 7.67
C VAL A 252 24.10 15.15 6.50
N GLY A 253 22.82 15.49 6.67
CA GLY A 253 21.99 16.14 5.64
C GLY A 253 21.29 15.17 4.67
N LYS A 254 21.45 13.86 4.81
CA LYS A 254 20.79 12.86 3.94
C LYS A 254 19.47 12.29 4.54
N GLY A 255 19.00 12.82 5.64
CA GLY A 255 17.79 12.34 6.32
C GLY A 255 16.53 12.32 5.44
N ALA A 256 16.38 13.30 4.53
CA ALA A 256 15.26 13.31 3.58
C ALA A 256 15.24 12.07 2.67
N LYS A 257 16.41 11.66 2.13
CA LYS A 257 16.52 10.44 1.32
C LYS A 257 16.10 9.21 2.13
N ILE A 258 16.55 9.12 3.37
CA ILE A 258 16.22 8.00 4.26
C ILE A 258 14.71 7.97 4.53
N ALA A 259 14.14 9.11 4.95
CA ALA A 259 12.72 9.21 5.29
C ALA A 259 11.81 8.81 4.12
N PHE A 260 12.03 9.38 2.94
CA PHE A 260 11.14 9.13 1.80
C PHE A 260 11.26 7.72 1.21
N ASN A 261 12.45 7.13 1.20
CA ASN A 261 12.62 5.75 0.75
C ASN A 261 12.01 4.75 1.74
N THR A 262 12.19 4.96 3.02
CA THR A 262 11.54 4.15 4.06
C THR A 262 10.01 4.22 3.95
N LEU A 263 9.45 5.41 3.72
CA LEU A 263 8.01 5.60 3.54
C LEU A 263 7.48 4.91 2.26
N ASN A 264 8.25 4.80 1.17
CA ASN A 264 7.79 4.06 -0.02
C ASN A 264 7.58 2.58 0.31
N ILE A 265 8.48 1.99 1.09
CA ILE A 265 8.34 0.59 1.56
C ILE A 265 7.15 0.47 2.52
N GLY A 266 6.99 1.39 3.45
CA GLY A 266 5.86 1.44 4.37
C GLY A 266 4.51 1.50 3.65
N ARG A 267 4.39 2.31 2.59
CA ARG A 267 3.18 2.41 1.74
C ARG A 267 2.81 1.08 1.10
N PHE A 268 3.79 0.40 0.52
CA PHE A 268 3.60 -0.91 -0.07
C PHE A 268 3.17 -1.96 0.98
N LYS A 269 3.90 -2.05 2.10
CA LYS A 269 3.57 -2.98 3.20
C LYS A 269 2.18 -2.71 3.78
N LEU A 270 1.79 -1.45 3.92
CA LEU A 270 0.43 -1.08 4.36
C LEU A 270 -0.63 -1.64 3.41
N GLY A 271 -0.40 -1.55 2.10
CA GLY A 271 -1.30 -2.14 1.10
C GLY A 271 -1.46 -3.65 1.31
N ALA A 272 -0.36 -4.37 1.46
CA ALA A 272 -0.40 -5.82 1.74
C ALA A 272 -1.16 -6.14 3.04
N MET A 273 -0.91 -5.39 4.13
CA MET A 273 -1.66 -5.54 5.40
C MET A 273 -3.17 -5.32 5.21
N CYS A 274 -3.58 -4.34 4.39
CA CYS A 274 -4.98 -4.11 4.08
C CYS A 274 -5.61 -5.31 3.36
N VAL A 275 -4.92 -5.97 2.44
CA VAL A 275 -5.41 -7.20 1.77
C VAL A 275 -5.73 -8.29 2.79
N GLY A 276 -4.80 -8.59 3.68
CA GLY A 276 -5.00 -9.60 4.73
C GLY A 276 -6.15 -9.25 5.68
N GLY A 277 -6.25 -7.99 6.09
CA GLY A 277 -7.36 -7.48 6.90
C GLY A 277 -8.70 -7.66 6.18
N MET A 278 -8.81 -7.25 4.92
CA MET A 278 -10.04 -7.38 4.13
C MET A 278 -10.48 -8.85 3.98
N LYS A 279 -9.56 -9.78 3.72
CA LYS A 279 -9.86 -11.22 3.63
C LYS A 279 -10.47 -11.76 4.93
N LEU A 280 -9.94 -11.36 6.09
CA LEU A 280 -10.49 -11.75 7.39
C LEU A 280 -11.86 -11.13 7.62
N MET A 281 -12.04 -9.84 7.33
CA MET A 281 -13.31 -9.14 7.54
C MET A 281 -14.43 -9.71 6.67
N ILE A 282 -14.12 -10.12 5.44
CA ILE A 282 -15.06 -10.83 4.56
C ILE A 282 -15.41 -12.21 5.14
N HIS A 283 -14.40 -12.96 5.60
CA HIS A 283 -14.63 -14.26 6.24
C HIS A 283 -15.63 -14.16 7.40
N GLU A 284 -15.42 -13.22 8.32
CA GLU A 284 -16.30 -12.99 9.47
C GLU A 284 -17.69 -12.49 9.04
N SER A 285 -17.76 -11.62 8.04
CA SER A 285 -19.03 -11.09 7.52
C SER A 285 -19.89 -12.19 6.88
N VAL A 286 -19.28 -13.10 6.13
CA VAL A 286 -19.95 -14.22 5.49
C VAL A 286 -20.51 -15.19 6.54
N ARG A 287 -19.68 -15.56 7.53
CA ARG A 287 -20.10 -16.43 8.64
C ARG A 287 -21.29 -15.84 9.37
N TYR A 288 -21.18 -14.59 9.80
CA TYR A 288 -22.26 -13.90 10.49
C TYR A 288 -23.54 -13.84 9.63
N ALA A 289 -23.43 -13.50 8.34
CA ALA A 289 -24.55 -13.40 7.44
C ALA A 289 -25.27 -14.74 7.23
N ASN A 290 -24.54 -15.87 7.26
CA ASN A 290 -25.10 -17.22 7.17
C ASN A 290 -25.78 -17.67 8.46
N GLU A 291 -25.28 -17.27 9.62
CA GLU A 291 -25.82 -17.65 10.93
C GLU A 291 -27.02 -16.78 11.33
N ARG A 292 -26.97 -15.47 11.02
CA ARG A 292 -28.00 -14.50 11.45
C ARG A 292 -29.31 -14.69 10.70
N GLN A 293 -30.38 -14.96 11.43
CA GLN A 293 -31.73 -15.14 10.89
C GLN A 293 -32.56 -13.85 11.03
N GLN A 294 -33.21 -13.43 9.96
CA GLN A 294 -34.24 -12.40 9.94
C GLN A 294 -35.30 -12.75 8.89
N PHE A 295 -36.56 -12.41 9.15
CA PHE A 295 -37.68 -12.74 8.25
C PHE A 295 -37.74 -14.23 7.90
N GLY A 296 -37.37 -15.10 8.84
CA GLY A 296 -37.43 -16.55 8.71
C GLY A 296 -36.35 -17.20 7.88
N LYS A 297 -35.26 -16.48 7.53
CA LYS A 297 -34.16 -17.01 6.73
C LYS A 297 -32.81 -16.30 7.03
N PRO A 298 -31.66 -16.90 6.69
CA PRO A 298 -30.38 -16.26 6.85
C PRO A 298 -30.31 -14.93 6.11
N ILE A 299 -29.64 -13.92 6.69
CA ILE A 299 -29.53 -12.61 6.04
C ILE A 299 -28.70 -12.68 4.77
N SER A 300 -27.78 -13.66 4.63
CA SER A 300 -27.03 -13.92 3.40
C SER A 300 -27.92 -14.22 2.18
N SER A 301 -29.17 -14.64 2.39
CA SER A 301 -30.13 -14.91 1.30
C SER A 301 -30.72 -13.65 0.66
N PHE A 302 -30.57 -12.46 1.30
CA PHE A 302 -31.12 -11.21 0.77
C PHE A 302 -30.17 -10.57 -0.23
N GLY A 303 -30.72 -10.09 -1.35
CA GLY A 303 -29.94 -9.45 -2.42
C GLY A 303 -29.11 -8.25 -1.96
N ALA A 304 -29.63 -7.46 -1.01
CA ALA A 304 -28.89 -6.34 -0.43
C ALA A 304 -27.60 -6.78 0.31
N ILE A 305 -27.65 -7.91 1.04
CA ILE A 305 -26.47 -8.47 1.72
C ILE A 305 -25.52 -9.11 0.69
N LYS A 306 -26.06 -9.84 -0.29
CA LYS A 306 -25.24 -10.38 -1.39
C LYS A 306 -24.47 -9.29 -2.13
N SER A 307 -25.11 -8.16 -2.41
CA SER A 307 -24.45 -7.01 -3.06
C SER A 307 -23.27 -6.50 -2.23
N LYS A 308 -23.41 -6.37 -0.90
CA LYS A 308 -22.32 -5.95 0.00
C LYS A 308 -21.17 -6.94 0.01
N LEU A 309 -21.45 -8.22 0.21
CA LEU A 309 -20.42 -9.27 0.21
C LEU A 309 -19.65 -9.33 -1.13
N ALA A 310 -20.36 -9.18 -2.25
CA ALA A 310 -19.74 -9.15 -3.58
C ALA A 310 -18.81 -7.94 -3.75
N GLU A 311 -19.26 -6.74 -3.34
CA GLU A 311 -18.47 -5.52 -3.42
C GLU A 311 -17.20 -5.58 -2.54
N MET A 312 -17.31 -6.17 -1.35
CA MET A 312 -16.16 -6.43 -0.49
C MET A 312 -15.15 -7.36 -1.20
N ALA A 313 -15.65 -8.45 -1.80
CA ALA A 313 -14.81 -9.42 -2.52
C ALA A 313 -14.13 -8.80 -3.75
N ILE A 314 -14.87 -8.04 -4.56
CA ILE A 314 -14.35 -7.38 -5.76
C ILE A 314 -13.18 -6.47 -5.42
N ARG A 315 -13.33 -5.58 -4.41
CA ARG A 315 -12.25 -4.67 -4.00
C ARG A 315 -11.04 -5.41 -3.45
N THR A 316 -11.25 -6.49 -2.71
CA THR A 316 -10.16 -7.30 -2.18
C THR A 316 -9.38 -8.02 -3.28
N TRP A 317 -10.07 -8.64 -4.23
CA TRP A 317 -9.49 -9.29 -5.40
C TRP A 317 -8.64 -8.31 -6.24
N VAL A 318 -9.21 -7.17 -6.56
CA VAL A 318 -8.54 -6.12 -7.35
C VAL A 318 -7.34 -5.56 -6.59
N GLY A 319 -7.52 -5.26 -5.30
CA GLY A 319 -6.44 -4.77 -4.44
C GLY A 319 -5.27 -5.74 -4.35
N GLU A 320 -5.54 -7.02 -4.20
CA GLU A 320 -4.52 -8.07 -4.21
C GLU A 320 -3.79 -8.13 -5.56
N ALA A 321 -4.53 -8.09 -6.69
CA ALA A 321 -3.93 -8.06 -8.02
C ALA A 321 -2.98 -6.85 -8.22
N MET A 322 -3.39 -5.66 -7.79
CA MET A 322 -2.56 -4.45 -7.83
C MET A 322 -1.29 -4.61 -6.98
N THR A 323 -1.42 -5.14 -5.77
CA THR A 323 -0.32 -5.30 -4.81
C THR A 323 0.76 -6.22 -5.36
N TYR A 324 0.40 -7.42 -5.79
CA TYR A 324 1.38 -8.40 -6.26
C TYR A 324 1.95 -8.07 -7.64
N ARG A 325 1.18 -7.41 -8.51
CA ARG A 325 1.73 -6.83 -9.74
C ARG A 325 2.84 -5.81 -9.45
N THR A 326 2.60 -4.88 -8.52
CA THR A 326 3.60 -3.88 -8.14
C THR A 326 4.83 -4.54 -7.52
N LEU A 327 4.63 -5.55 -6.68
CA LEU A 327 5.70 -6.33 -6.07
C LEU A 327 6.57 -7.00 -7.12
N GLY A 328 5.96 -7.68 -8.10
CA GLY A 328 6.70 -8.31 -9.18
C GLY A 328 7.56 -7.34 -9.98
N MET A 329 7.06 -6.13 -10.24
CA MET A 329 7.86 -5.08 -10.90
C MET A 329 9.06 -4.65 -10.04
N ILE A 330 8.89 -4.52 -8.72
CA ILE A 330 9.98 -4.20 -7.79
C ILE A 330 11.03 -5.32 -7.81
N GLU A 331 10.59 -6.59 -7.70
CA GLU A 331 11.49 -7.75 -7.72
C GLU A 331 12.28 -7.86 -9.05
N ASP A 332 11.58 -7.72 -10.18
CA ASP A 332 12.21 -7.78 -11.52
C ASP A 332 13.24 -6.64 -11.73
N ALA A 333 13.12 -5.53 -11.01
CA ALA A 333 14.05 -4.40 -11.10
C ALA A 333 15.26 -4.52 -10.15
N ILE A 334 15.27 -5.47 -9.22
CA ILE A 334 16.42 -5.73 -8.34
C ILE A 334 17.49 -6.47 -9.14
N THR A 335 18.52 -5.74 -9.56
CA THR A 335 19.61 -6.29 -10.38
C THR A 335 20.58 -7.16 -9.60
N ASP A 336 20.74 -6.89 -8.31
CA ASP A 336 21.54 -7.66 -7.36
C ASP A 336 20.82 -7.76 -6.02
N PRO A 337 20.26 -8.94 -5.69
CA PRO A 337 19.54 -9.14 -4.43
C PRO A 337 20.42 -8.98 -3.18
N SER A 338 21.73 -9.11 -3.29
CA SER A 338 22.68 -8.92 -2.19
C SER A 338 23.02 -7.44 -1.95
N ASP A 339 22.81 -6.55 -2.95
CA ASP A 339 23.05 -5.11 -2.79
C ASP A 339 21.81 -4.37 -2.24
N PRO A 340 21.87 -3.88 -1.00
CA PRO A 340 20.78 -3.06 -0.43
C PRO A 340 20.45 -1.81 -1.28
N ASN A 341 21.43 -1.25 -2.00
CA ASN A 341 21.19 -0.09 -2.86
C ASN A 341 20.41 -0.47 -4.13
N ALA A 342 20.60 -1.67 -4.68
CA ALA A 342 19.79 -2.15 -5.80
C ALA A 342 18.32 -2.31 -5.40
N LYS A 343 18.06 -2.90 -4.22
CA LYS A 343 16.70 -3.00 -3.65
C LYS A 343 16.07 -1.62 -3.45
N LEU A 344 16.82 -0.70 -2.87
CA LEU A 344 16.33 0.66 -2.61
C LEU A 344 15.98 1.42 -3.90
N LYS A 345 16.83 1.31 -4.93
CA LYS A 345 16.59 1.93 -6.26
C LYS A 345 15.35 1.35 -6.93
N ALA A 346 15.15 0.03 -6.86
CA ALA A 346 13.97 -0.63 -7.39
C ALA A 346 12.69 -0.10 -6.73
N ILE A 347 12.66 0.04 -5.41
CA ILE A 347 11.52 0.58 -4.69
C ILE A 347 11.28 2.07 -5.01
N GLU A 348 12.33 2.86 -5.14
CA GLU A 348 12.24 4.28 -5.53
C GLU A 348 11.66 4.45 -6.93
N GLU A 349 12.02 3.56 -7.87
CA GLU A 349 11.50 3.57 -9.24
C GLU A 349 9.98 3.47 -9.28
N TYR A 350 9.38 2.57 -8.48
CA TYR A 350 7.93 2.35 -8.43
C TYR A 350 7.22 3.14 -7.32
N SER A 351 7.76 4.30 -6.93
CA SER A 351 7.17 5.13 -5.87
C SER A 351 5.78 5.67 -6.20
N ALA A 352 5.42 5.81 -7.48
CA ALA A 352 4.06 6.16 -7.90
C ALA A 352 3.10 4.99 -7.65
N GLU A 353 3.48 3.78 -8.04
CA GLU A 353 2.69 2.56 -7.83
C GLU A 353 2.55 2.24 -6.34
N CYS A 354 3.59 2.42 -5.52
CA CYS A 354 3.50 2.31 -4.07
C CYS A 354 2.46 3.29 -3.49
N SER A 355 2.39 4.51 -4.02
CA SER A 355 1.39 5.50 -3.62
C SER A 355 -0.02 5.11 -4.09
N ILE A 356 -0.17 4.55 -5.30
CA ILE A 356 -1.43 3.98 -5.83
C ILE A 356 -1.93 2.89 -4.87
N ILE A 357 -1.07 1.92 -4.54
CA ILE A 357 -1.39 0.82 -3.63
C ILE A 357 -1.86 1.37 -2.27
N LYS A 358 -1.11 2.28 -1.68
CA LYS A 358 -1.44 2.84 -0.36
C LYS A 358 -2.81 3.49 -0.35
N VAL A 359 -3.12 4.32 -1.33
CA VAL A 359 -4.39 5.03 -1.40
C VAL A 359 -5.53 4.05 -1.67
N ALA A 360 -5.44 3.27 -2.73
CA ALA A 360 -6.52 2.37 -3.14
C ALA A 360 -6.85 1.35 -2.04
N LEU A 361 -5.83 0.67 -1.49
CA LEU A 361 -6.07 -0.41 -0.52
C LEU A 361 -6.53 0.11 0.84
N SER A 362 -6.05 1.27 1.30
CA SER A 362 -6.57 1.87 2.53
C SER A 362 -8.04 2.28 2.41
N GLU A 363 -8.49 2.73 1.23
CA GLU A 363 -9.89 3.08 0.97
C GLU A 363 -10.75 1.84 0.70
N TYR A 364 -10.22 0.81 0.06
CA TYR A 364 -10.92 -0.47 -0.08
C TYR A 364 -11.11 -1.15 1.28
N CYS A 365 -10.10 -1.10 2.15
CA CYS A 365 -10.19 -1.62 3.51
C CYS A 365 -11.25 -0.86 4.32
N ASP A 366 -11.27 0.47 4.25
CA ASP A 366 -12.28 1.31 4.88
C ASP A 366 -13.71 0.93 4.43
N PHE A 367 -13.91 0.72 3.12
CA PHE A 367 -15.18 0.24 2.59
C PHE A 367 -15.55 -1.14 3.15
N VAL A 368 -14.61 -2.08 3.17
CA VAL A 368 -14.87 -3.45 3.63
C VAL A 368 -15.26 -3.49 5.11
N VAL A 369 -14.58 -2.73 5.96
CA VAL A 369 -14.93 -2.70 7.41
C VAL A 369 -16.24 -1.96 7.67
N ASP A 370 -16.56 -0.92 6.89
CA ASP A 370 -17.85 -0.22 6.97
C ASP A 370 -19.00 -1.16 6.62
N GLU A 371 -18.87 -1.92 5.55
CA GLU A 371 -19.86 -2.90 5.15
C GLU A 371 -19.96 -4.08 6.14
N MET A 372 -18.85 -4.46 6.80
CA MET A 372 -18.89 -5.43 7.88
C MET A 372 -19.74 -4.93 9.05
N VAL A 373 -19.54 -3.69 9.51
CA VAL A 373 -20.38 -3.09 10.57
C VAL A 373 -21.85 -3.09 10.16
N GLN A 374 -22.13 -2.72 8.90
CA GLN A 374 -23.49 -2.68 8.38
C GLN A 374 -24.14 -4.07 8.29
N ILE A 375 -23.41 -5.11 7.89
CA ILE A 375 -23.88 -6.50 7.85
C ILE A 375 -24.20 -7.02 9.25
N TYR A 376 -23.37 -6.67 10.25
CA TYR A 376 -23.61 -7.04 11.65
C TYR A 376 -24.76 -6.26 12.27
N GLY A 377 -25.18 -5.13 11.69
CA GLY A 377 -26.23 -4.27 12.21
C GLY A 377 -25.90 -3.75 13.61
N GLY A 378 -26.86 -3.74 14.53
CA GLY A 378 -26.62 -3.28 15.91
C GLY A 378 -25.50 -4.02 16.65
N TYR A 379 -25.25 -5.27 16.33
CA TYR A 379 -24.12 -6.03 16.88
C TYR A 379 -22.78 -5.56 16.33
N GLY A 380 -22.73 -5.00 15.12
CA GLY A 380 -21.53 -4.40 14.56
C GLY A 380 -21.08 -3.12 15.27
N TYR A 381 -21.99 -2.47 16.00
CA TYR A 381 -21.73 -1.28 16.81
C TYR A 381 -21.36 -1.60 18.27
N SER A 382 -21.41 -2.87 18.65
CA SER A 382 -21.11 -3.35 20.00
C SER A 382 -19.68 -3.85 20.11
N ALA A 383 -18.96 -3.43 21.16
CA ALA A 383 -17.58 -3.85 21.43
C ALA A 383 -17.42 -5.36 21.75
N HIS A 384 -18.52 -6.12 21.83
CA HIS A 384 -18.48 -7.57 21.99
C HIS A 384 -18.23 -8.33 20.67
N TYR A 385 -18.23 -7.61 19.53
CA TYR A 385 -18.04 -8.17 18.20
C TYR A 385 -16.86 -7.51 17.49
N PRO A 386 -16.20 -8.20 16.56
CA PRO A 386 -14.97 -7.70 15.96
C PRO A 386 -15.16 -6.52 14.99
N ALA A 387 -16.39 -6.28 14.53
CA ALA A 387 -16.68 -5.31 13.48
C ALA A 387 -16.36 -3.85 13.88
N GLU A 388 -16.72 -3.44 15.11
CA GLU A 388 -16.44 -2.08 15.58
C GLU A 388 -14.95 -1.82 15.74
N ARG A 389 -14.18 -2.81 16.22
CA ARG A 389 -12.71 -2.72 16.33
C ARG A 389 -12.08 -2.60 14.96
N ALA A 390 -12.46 -3.46 14.02
CA ALA A 390 -11.97 -3.42 12.64
C ALA A 390 -12.21 -2.05 11.99
N TYR A 391 -13.39 -1.48 12.19
CA TYR A 391 -13.75 -0.15 11.69
C TYR A 391 -12.85 0.95 12.27
N ARG A 392 -12.69 0.97 13.59
CA ARG A 392 -11.82 1.97 14.27
C ARG A 392 -10.37 1.84 13.82
N ASP A 393 -9.86 0.61 13.76
CA ASP A 393 -8.47 0.33 13.44
C ASP A 393 -8.12 0.68 11.99
N SER A 394 -9.04 0.48 11.04
CA SER A 394 -8.81 0.79 9.64
C SER A 394 -8.63 2.29 9.37
N ARG A 395 -9.23 3.15 10.21
CA ARG A 395 -9.32 4.59 9.94
C ARG A 395 -7.96 5.28 9.81
N ILE A 396 -6.95 4.83 10.56
CA ILE A 396 -5.61 5.42 10.52
C ILE A 396 -4.90 5.18 9.18
N ASN A 397 -5.26 4.12 8.45
CA ASN A 397 -4.60 3.72 7.21
C ASN A 397 -4.65 4.81 6.12
N ARG A 398 -5.63 5.71 6.18
CA ARG A 398 -5.76 6.86 5.26
C ARG A 398 -4.95 8.09 5.71
N ILE A 399 -4.33 8.04 6.90
CA ILE A 399 -3.63 9.18 7.54
C ILE A 399 -2.12 8.96 7.56
N PHE A 400 -1.63 7.87 8.17
CA PHE A 400 -0.20 7.62 8.29
C PHE A 400 0.44 7.15 6.97
N GLU A 401 1.75 7.04 6.89
CA GLU A 401 2.54 6.79 5.66
C GLU A 401 2.33 7.87 4.57
N GLY A 402 2.01 9.10 5.02
CA GLY A 402 1.50 10.20 4.21
C GLY A 402 -0.01 10.09 3.98
N THR A 403 -0.74 11.18 4.17
CA THR A 403 -2.20 11.16 3.95
C THR A 403 -2.55 10.72 2.53
N ASN A 404 -3.77 10.23 2.32
CA ASN A 404 -4.20 9.82 0.98
C ASN A 404 -4.17 10.99 -0.01
N GLU A 405 -4.40 12.21 0.42
CA GLU A 405 -4.28 13.43 -0.39
C GLU A 405 -2.83 13.66 -0.82
N ILE A 406 -1.87 13.55 0.10
CA ILE A 406 -0.43 13.67 -0.21
C ILE A 406 -0.02 12.59 -1.21
N ASN A 407 -0.42 11.33 -1.01
CA ASN A 407 -0.10 10.25 -1.93
C ASN A 407 -0.75 10.46 -3.30
N ARG A 408 -2.01 10.95 -3.38
CA ARG A 408 -2.65 11.32 -4.65
C ARG A 408 -1.87 12.40 -5.41
N MET A 409 -1.35 13.41 -4.72
CA MET A 409 -0.50 14.42 -5.36
C MET A 409 0.85 13.85 -5.82
N LEU A 410 1.40 12.89 -5.08
CA LEU A 410 2.66 12.22 -5.45
C LEU A 410 2.54 11.41 -6.74
N ILE A 411 1.39 10.78 -7.02
CA ILE A 411 1.19 9.94 -8.21
C ILE A 411 1.46 10.75 -9.50
N PRO A 412 0.67 11.78 -9.87
CA PRO A 412 0.95 12.57 -11.07
C PRO A 412 2.27 13.34 -10.97
N GLY A 413 2.67 13.79 -9.78
CA GLY A 413 3.95 14.49 -9.58
C GLY A 413 5.17 13.64 -9.93
N ARG A 414 5.19 12.35 -9.54
CA ARG A 414 6.26 11.42 -9.89
C ARG A 414 6.29 11.09 -11.37
N LEU A 415 5.13 10.86 -11.97
CA LEU A 415 4.98 10.61 -13.41
C LEU A 415 5.49 11.80 -14.23
N MET A 416 5.11 13.03 -13.86
CA MET A 416 5.58 14.24 -14.53
C MET A 416 7.09 14.43 -14.36
N LYS A 417 7.65 14.17 -13.17
CA LYS A 417 9.09 14.22 -12.95
C LYS A 417 9.85 13.24 -13.84
N SER A 418 9.37 12.00 -13.99
CA SER A 418 9.95 10.99 -14.89
C SER A 418 9.82 11.41 -16.35
N ALA A 419 8.71 12.00 -16.75
CA ALA A 419 8.50 12.53 -18.10
C ALA A 419 9.48 13.70 -18.42
N MET A 420 9.60 14.66 -17.51
CA MET A 420 10.49 15.81 -17.69
C MET A 420 11.97 15.44 -17.72
N SER A 421 12.36 14.38 -17.01
CA SER A 421 13.75 13.86 -17.04
C SER A 421 14.05 12.98 -18.27
N GLY A 422 13.06 12.73 -19.13
CA GLY A 422 13.21 11.87 -20.31
C GLY A 422 13.22 10.36 -20.00
N LYS A 423 12.99 9.96 -18.74
CA LYS A 423 12.94 8.55 -18.37
C LYS A 423 11.67 7.87 -18.88
N LEU A 424 10.53 8.54 -18.82
CA LEU A 424 9.23 8.02 -19.26
C LEU A 424 8.72 8.82 -20.46
N ALA A 425 8.37 8.16 -21.56
CA ALA A 425 7.91 8.79 -22.81
C ALA A 425 6.44 9.28 -22.70
N LEU A 426 6.06 9.85 -21.56
CA LEU A 426 4.69 10.27 -21.27
C LEU A 426 4.26 11.50 -22.12
N LEU A 427 5.15 12.48 -22.28
CA LEU A 427 4.85 13.68 -23.06
C LEU A 427 4.63 13.38 -24.55
N PRO A 428 5.48 12.59 -25.24
CA PRO A 428 5.19 12.13 -26.60
C PRO A 428 3.87 11.36 -26.72
N ALA A 429 3.56 10.49 -25.75
CA ALA A 429 2.31 9.73 -25.74
C ALA A 429 1.08 10.65 -25.58
N ALA A 430 1.16 11.64 -24.70
CA ALA A 430 0.10 12.63 -24.52
C ALA A 430 -0.10 13.48 -25.80
N GLN A 431 0.98 13.87 -26.48
CA GLN A 431 0.89 14.61 -27.74
C GLN A 431 0.23 13.78 -28.84
N ALA A 432 0.68 12.53 -29.04
CA ALA A 432 0.07 11.62 -30.02
C ALA A 432 -1.43 11.39 -29.74
N LEU A 433 -1.81 11.33 -28.46
CA LEU A 433 -3.21 11.20 -28.06
C LEU A 433 -4.02 12.47 -28.41
N MET A 434 -3.45 13.67 -28.25
CA MET A 434 -4.14 14.91 -28.63
C MET A 434 -4.39 14.97 -30.15
N ASP A 435 -3.46 14.46 -30.95
CA ASP A 435 -3.65 14.33 -32.40
C ASP A 435 -4.80 13.33 -32.73
N GLU A 436 -4.88 12.21 -31.99
CA GLU A 436 -6.01 11.27 -32.08
C GLU A 436 -7.34 11.89 -31.66
N VAL A 437 -7.35 12.72 -30.62
CA VAL A 437 -8.56 13.42 -30.13
C VAL A 437 -9.13 14.36 -31.18
N LEU A 438 -8.28 15.07 -31.90
CA LEU A 438 -8.65 16.03 -32.94
C LEU A 438 -9.07 15.36 -34.26
N THR A 439 -8.69 14.08 -34.48
CA THR A 439 -8.99 13.35 -35.70
C THR A 439 -10.27 12.52 -35.53
N PRO A 440 -11.33 12.73 -36.34
CA PRO A 440 -12.51 11.89 -36.29
C PRO A 440 -12.17 10.44 -36.68
N GLN A 441 -12.22 9.51 -35.73
CA GLN A 441 -12.10 8.08 -36.00
C GLN A 441 -13.47 7.42 -35.83
N MET A 442 -13.87 6.59 -36.77
CA MET A 442 -15.00 5.67 -36.58
C MET A 442 -14.55 4.60 -35.57
N ALA A 443 -15.37 4.36 -34.56
CA ALA A 443 -15.13 3.28 -33.62
C ALA A 443 -15.16 1.95 -34.40
N SER A 444 -14.03 1.24 -34.49
CA SER A 444 -14.01 -0.15 -34.88
C SER A 444 -14.55 -0.95 -33.70
N PHE A 445 -15.59 -1.71 -33.95
CA PHE A 445 -16.05 -2.77 -33.05
C PHE A 445 -15.40 -4.05 -33.57
N ASP A 446 -14.13 -4.25 -33.26
CA ASP A 446 -13.51 -5.54 -33.50
C ASP A 446 -14.06 -6.47 -32.42
N ASP A 447 -14.81 -7.48 -32.83
CA ASP A 447 -15.16 -8.64 -32.01
C ASP A 447 -13.87 -9.47 -31.85
N ASP A 448 -13.03 -9.06 -30.88
CA ASP A 448 -11.92 -9.90 -30.48
C ASP A 448 -12.50 -11.06 -29.65
N ASP A 449 -12.29 -12.29 -30.13
CA ASP A 449 -12.67 -13.52 -29.43
C ASP A 449 -11.84 -13.79 -28.14
N GLU A 450 -10.93 -12.86 -27.78
CA GLU A 450 -10.10 -12.99 -26.59
C GLU A 450 -10.89 -12.76 -25.30
N LEU A 451 -10.57 -13.54 -24.28
CA LEU A 451 -11.16 -13.40 -22.95
C LEU A 451 -10.93 -11.99 -22.37
N LEU A 452 -12.00 -11.31 -21.97
CA LEU A 452 -11.98 -9.95 -21.44
C LEU A 452 -11.49 -8.87 -22.44
N ALA A 453 -11.59 -9.11 -23.76
CA ALA A 453 -11.17 -8.13 -24.77
C ALA A 453 -11.90 -6.80 -24.65
N ALA A 454 -13.21 -6.81 -24.35
CA ALA A 454 -13.98 -5.60 -24.12
C ALA A 454 -13.47 -4.80 -22.91
N GLU A 455 -13.19 -5.48 -21.80
CA GLU A 455 -12.65 -4.88 -20.59
C GLU A 455 -11.21 -4.38 -20.80
N ALA A 456 -10.38 -5.10 -21.55
CA ALA A 456 -9.02 -4.69 -21.92
C ALA A 456 -9.04 -3.39 -22.75
N ARG A 457 -9.96 -3.28 -23.72
CA ARG A 457 -10.20 -2.05 -24.49
C ARG A 457 -10.62 -0.89 -23.59
N LEU A 458 -11.51 -1.13 -22.61
CA LEU A 458 -11.91 -0.11 -21.63
C LEU A 458 -10.74 0.34 -20.75
N ALA A 459 -9.88 -0.57 -20.30
CA ALA A 459 -8.67 -0.25 -19.54
C ALA A 459 -7.67 0.56 -20.36
N LYS A 460 -7.47 0.22 -21.63
CA LYS A 460 -6.67 1.01 -22.58
C LYS A 460 -7.23 2.43 -22.76
N ASN A 461 -8.54 2.54 -22.89
CA ASN A 461 -9.19 3.85 -22.98
C ASN A 461 -9.11 4.63 -21.66
N ALA A 462 -9.19 3.98 -20.50
CA ALA A 462 -8.98 4.61 -19.19
C ALA A 462 -7.58 5.25 -19.08
N LYS A 463 -6.54 4.57 -19.59
CA LYS A 463 -5.19 5.14 -19.70
C LYS A 463 -5.16 6.37 -20.62
N LYS A 464 -5.90 6.36 -21.75
CA LYS A 464 -6.03 7.53 -22.62
C LYS A 464 -6.71 8.70 -21.91
N VAL A 465 -7.74 8.44 -21.08
CA VAL A 465 -8.39 9.49 -20.27
C VAL A 465 -7.42 10.07 -19.26
N ALA A 466 -6.61 9.23 -18.59
CA ALA A 466 -5.58 9.67 -17.66
C ALA A 466 -4.52 10.55 -18.36
N LEU A 467 -4.02 10.12 -19.53
CA LEU A 467 -3.08 10.90 -20.33
C LEU A 467 -3.66 12.23 -20.82
N MET A 468 -4.91 12.21 -21.30
CA MET A 468 -5.61 13.41 -21.75
C MET A 468 -5.77 14.43 -20.63
N THR A 469 -6.24 14.00 -19.47
CA THR A 469 -6.44 14.90 -18.32
C THR A 469 -5.12 15.43 -17.77
N LEU A 470 -4.08 14.57 -17.64
CA LEU A 470 -2.76 14.96 -17.18
C LEU A 470 -2.06 15.89 -18.18
N GLY A 471 -2.16 15.60 -19.50
CA GLY A 471 -1.60 16.40 -20.56
C GLY A 471 -2.22 17.81 -20.62
N THR A 472 -3.55 17.90 -20.54
CA THR A 472 -4.28 19.18 -20.46
C THR A 472 -3.85 20.00 -19.23
N ALA A 473 -3.74 19.36 -18.06
CA ALA A 473 -3.30 20.02 -16.84
C ALA A 473 -1.85 20.53 -16.94
N ALA A 474 -0.95 19.69 -17.46
CA ALA A 474 0.46 20.05 -17.65
C ALA A 474 0.63 21.24 -18.60
N GLN A 475 -0.10 21.25 -19.72
CA GLN A 475 -0.08 22.35 -20.70
C GLN A 475 -0.63 23.65 -20.12
N LYS A 476 -1.75 23.58 -19.38
CA LYS A 476 -2.41 24.77 -18.83
C LYS A 476 -1.64 25.40 -17.69
N TYR A 477 -1.17 24.59 -16.74
CA TYR A 477 -0.61 25.08 -15.48
C TYR A 477 0.91 25.09 -15.43
N MET A 478 1.57 24.32 -16.28
CA MET A 478 3.05 24.30 -16.36
C MET A 478 3.69 24.13 -14.98
N MET A 479 4.53 25.08 -14.57
CA MET A 479 5.22 25.04 -13.26
C MET A 479 4.28 25.21 -12.05
N ALA A 480 3.10 25.80 -12.25
CA ALA A 480 2.09 25.98 -11.20
C ALA A 480 1.15 24.76 -11.04
N LEU A 481 1.42 23.64 -11.74
CA LEU A 481 0.58 22.44 -11.65
C LEU A 481 0.53 21.88 -10.22
N GLY A 482 1.63 21.98 -9.48
CA GLY A 482 1.70 21.52 -8.08
C GLY A 482 0.73 22.23 -7.14
N ASP A 483 0.29 23.44 -7.47
CA ASP A 483 -0.65 24.24 -6.68
C ASP A 483 -2.12 23.90 -6.99
N GLN A 484 -2.38 23.11 -8.06
CA GLN A 484 -3.72 22.72 -8.51
C GLN A 484 -4.14 21.39 -7.89
N GLN A 485 -4.29 21.37 -6.57
CA GLN A 485 -4.45 20.12 -5.82
C GLN A 485 -5.70 19.34 -6.23
N GLU A 486 -6.86 19.97 -6.38
CA GLU A 486 -8.11 19.30 -6.75
C GLU A 486 -8.02 18.67 -8.15
N VAL A 487 -7.32 19.31 -9.08
CA VAL A 487 -7.03 18.77 -10.42
C VAL A 487 -6.13 17.54 -10.30
N LEU A 488 -5.05 17.63 -9.53
CA LEU A 488 -4.13 16.50 -9.30
C LEU A 488 -4.81 15.32 -8.62
N LEU A 489 -5.68 15.56 -7.62
CA LEU A 489 -6.47 14.52 -6.97
C LEU A 489 -7.39 13.82 -7.98
N GLY A 490 -8.08 14.58 -8.85
CA GLY A 490 -8.93 14.02 -9.88
C GLY A 490 -8.18 13.16 -10.90
N ILE A 491 -6.99 13.61 -11.33
CA ILE A 491 -6.11 12.87 -12.23
C ILE A 491 -5.60 11.59 -11.55
N ALA A 492 -5.20 11.67 -10.28
CA ALA A 492 -4.73 10.51 -9.52
C ALA A 492 -5.80 9.42 -9.41
N ASP A 493 -7.07 9.79 -9.15
CA ASP A 493 -8.18 8.82 -9.10
C ASP A 493 -8.36 8.09 -10.43
N ILE A 494 -8.27 8.80 -11.57
CA ILE A 494 -8.36 8.19 -12.91
C ILE A 494 -7.19 7.24 -13.16
N ILE A 495 -5.97 7.62 -12.79
CA ILE A 495 -4.76 6.79 -12.91
C ILE A 495 -4.89 5.52 -12.06
N MET A 496 -5.37 5.64 -10.83
CA MET A 496 -5.57 4.50 -9.93
C MET A 496 -6.60 3.51 -10.46
N ASP A 497 -7.76 3.98 -10.95
CA ASP A 497 -8.77 3.11 -11.55
C ASP A 497 -8.23 2.41 -12.82
N ALA A 498 -7.47 3.11 -13.68
CA ALA A 498 -6.85 2.50 -14.87
C ALA A 498 -5.83 1.41 -14.50
N TYR A 499 -5.00 1.64 -13.48
CA TYR A 499 -4.06 0.64 -12.97
C TYR A 499 -4.77 -0.58 -12.37
N ALA A 500 -5.85 -0.35 -11.63
CA ALA A 500 -6.66 -1.38 -11.00
C ALA A 500 -7.38 -2.26 -12.05
N MET A 501 -7.99 -1.65 -13.08
CA MET A 501 -8.64 -2.36 -14.17
C MET A 501 -7.67 -3.31 -14.87
N GLU A 502 -6.52 -2.81 -15.31
CA GLU A 502 -5.52 -3.62 -16.00
C GLU A 502 -4.97 -4.74 -15.11
N SER A 503 -4.70 -4.46 -13.83
CA SER A 503 -4.20 -5.47 -12.89
C SER A 503 -5.19 -6.63 -12.70
N ALA A 504 -6.49 -6.32 -12.58
CA ALA A 504 -7.53 -7.33 -12.45
C ALA A 504 -7.70 -8.16 -13.74
N ILE A 505 -7.68 -7.52 -14.92
CA ILE A 505 -7.80 -8.17 -16.22
C ILE A 505 -6.66 -9.16 -16.44
N LEU A 506 -5.42 -8.71 -16.27
CA LEU A 506 -4.23 -9.54 -16.49
C LEU A 506 -4.20 -10.74 -15.54
N ARG A 507 -4.59 -10.56 -14.27
CA ARG A 507 -4.69 -11.65 -13.31
C ARG A 507 -5.80 -12.64 -13.70
N ALA A 508 -7.00 -12.16 -14.06
CA ALA A 508 -8.11 -13.04 -14.44
C ALA A 508 -7.79 -13.85 -15.70
N GLN A 509 -7.15 -13.24 -16.70
CA GLN A 509 -6.67 -13.94 -17.90
C GLN A 509 -5.61 -15.00 -17.55
N LYS A 510 -4.69 -14.70 -16.64
CA LYS A 510 -3.67 -15.65 -16.16
C LYS A 510 -4.29 -16.84 -15.44
N VAL A 511 -5.28 -16.61 -14.57
CA VAL A 511 -6.03 -17.69 -13.91
C VAL A 511 -6.75 -18.55 -14.96
N ALA A 512 -7.41 -17.93 -15.93
CA ALA A 512 -8.11 -18.67 -16.98
C ALA A 512 -7.16 -19.51 -17.84
N ALA A 513 -5.99 -18.99 -18.17
CA ALA A 513 -4.97 -19.72 -18.93
C ALA A 513 -4.42 -20.93 -18.16
N SER A 514 -4.30 -20.85 -16.83
CA SER A 514 -3.74 -21.92 -15.99
C SER A 514 -4.77 -22.94 -15.50
N GLN A 515 -6.02 -22.53 -15.25
CA GLN A 515 -7.05 -23.35 -14.61
C GLN A 515 -8.27 -23.63 -15.51
N GLY A 516 -8.34 -22.99 -16.69
CA GLY A 516 -9.49 -22.99 -17.58
C GLY A 516 -10.55 -21.93 -17.24
N GLU A 517 -11.33 -21.53 -18.24
CA GLU A 517 -12.31 -20.44 -18.11
C GLU A 517 -13.45 -20.76 -17.12
N GLU A 518 -13.87 -22.02 -17.04
CA GLU A 518 -14.92 -22.43 -16.11
C GLU A 518 -14.49 -22.23 -14.66
N ALA A 519 -13.27 -22.63 -14.29
CA ALA A 519 -12.70 -22.41 -12.97
C ALA A 519 -12.45 -20.92 -12.69
N ALA A 520 -12.11 -20.15 -13.72
CA ALA A 520 -11.87 -18.72 -13.66
C ALA A 520 -13.15 -17.87 -13.66
N ALA A 521 -14.34 -18.40 -13.94
CA ALA A 521 -15.58 -17.65 -14.13
C ALA A 521 -15.88 -16.67 -13.00
N ARG A 522 -15.63 -17.05 -11.76
CA ARG A 522 -15.81 -16.19 -10.57
C ARG A 522 -14.88 -14.97 -10.56
N TYR A 523 -13.65 -15.10 -11.03
CA TYR A 523 -12.66 -14.04 -11.14
C TYR A 523 -12.96 -13.11 -12.32
N ILE A 524 -13.44 -13.71 -13.42
CA ILE A 524 -13.93 -12.98 -14.59
C ILE A 524 -15.13 -12.10 -14.22
N ASP A 525 -16.11 -12.63 -13.47
CA ASP A 525 -17.25 -11.83 -12.98
C ASP A 525 -16.80 -10.63 -12.13
N MET A 526 -15.87 -10.83 -11.17
CA MET A 526 -15.34 -9.73 -10.36
C MET A 526 -14.63 -8.68 -11.21
N THR A 527 -13.81 -9.11 -12.16
CA THR A 527 -13.07 -8.22 -13.07
C THR A 527 -14.03 -7.40 -13.94
N ARG A 528 -15.05 -8.04 -14.52
CA ARG A 528 -16.06 -7.37 -15.35
C ARG A 528 -16.86 -6.34 -14.59
N VAL A 529 -17.33 -6.69 -13.38
CA VAL A 529 -18.07 -5.74 -12.53
C VAL A 529 -17.19 -4.55 -12.17
N PHE A 530 -15.94 -4.81 -11.75
CA PHE A 530 -15.02 -3.73 -11.39
C PHE A 530 -14.75 -2.79 -12.58
N CYS A 531 -14.48 -3.34 -13.77
CA CYS A 531 -14.23 -2.53 -14.97
C CYS A 531 -15.46 -1.70 -15.37
N ASN A 532 -16.67 -2.27 -15.31
CA ASN A 532 -17.90 -1.53 -15.57
C ASN A 532 -18.02 -0.31 -14.65
N ASP A 533 -17.90 -0.53 -13.35
CA ASP A 533 -18.05 0.54 -12.34
C ASP A 533 -16.89 1.55 -12.38
N ALA A 534 -15.67 1.10 -12.71
CA ALA A 534 -14.50 1.97 -12.84
C ALA A 534 -14.66 2.97 -14.00
N VAL A 535 -15.20 2.52 -15.15
CA VAL A 535 -15.44 3.41 -16.28
C VAL A 535 -16.41 4.53 -15.92
N GLU A 536 -17.48 4.23 -15.17
CA GLU A 536 -18.44 5.24 -14.69
C GLU A 536 -17.76 6.25 -13.73
N ARG A 537 -16.92 5.77 -12.82
CA ARG A 537 -16.14 6.65 -11.91
C ARG A 537 -15.17 7.53 -12.69
N ILE A 538 -14.44 6.94 -13.63
CA ILE A 538 -13.48 7.66 -14.50
C ILE A 538 -14.20 8.75 -15.30
N GLU A 539 -15.34 8.43 -15.92
CA GLU A 539 -16.12 9.41 -16.70
C GLU A 539 -16.55 10.58 -15.83
N ALA A 540 -17.15 10.31 -14.68
CA ALA A 540 -17.61 11.36 -13.77
C ALA A 540 -16.44 12.22 -13.25
N ARG A 541 -15.32 11.59 -12.87
CA ARG A 541 -14.14 12.28 -12.38
C ARG A 541 -13.47 13.13 -13.45
N ALA A 542 -13.25 12.57 -14.65
CA ALA A 542 -12.64 13.28 -15.77
C ALA A 542 -13.49 14.47 -16.22
N LYS A 543 -14.79 14.31 -16.26
CA LYS A 543 -15.75 15.37 -16.59
C LYS A 543 -15.56 16.61 -15.70
N ASN A 544 -15.50 16.39 -14.38
CA ASN A 544 -15.31 17.46 -13.41
C ASN A 544 -13.91 18.08 -13.50
N THR A 545 -12.88 17.25 -13.64
CA THR A 545 -11.49 17.70 -13.73
C THR A 545 -11.27 18.55 -14.99
N LEU A 546 -11.78 18.10 -16.15
CA LEU A 546 -11.69 18.85 -17.41
C LEU A 546 -12.46 20.17 -17.36
N ALA A 547 -13.67 20.18 -16.78
CA ALA A 547 -14.46 21.39 -16.61
C ALA A 547 -13.79 22.42 -15.68
N GLY A 548 -12.98 21.98 -14.72
CA GLY A 548 -12.14 22.87 -13.88
C GLY A 548 -10.94 23.47 -14.63
N MET A 549 -10.56 22.89 -15.77
CA MET A 549 -9.36 23.28 -16.50
C MET A 549 -9.64 23.99 -17.82
N SER A 550 -10.74 23.70 -18.52
CA SER A 550 -10.98 24.14 -19.89
C SER A 550 -12.37 24.73 -20.03
N GLU A 551 -12.58 25.58 -21.05
CA GLU A 551 -13.83 26.27 -21.36
C GLU A 551 -14.13 26.20 -22.85
N GLY A 552 -15.37 26.61 -23.25
CA GLY A 552 -15.75 26.82 -24.61
C GLY A 552 -15.58 25.60 -25.53
N ASP A 553 -14.96 25.80 -26.68
CA ASP A 553 -14.78 24.76 -27.70
C ASP A 553 -13.71 23.73 -27.30
N GLU A 554 -12.70 24.14 -26.54
CA GLU A 554 -11.70 23.22 -25.98
C GLU A 554 -12.37 22.19 -25.08
N LEU A 555 -13.18 22.64 -24.12
CA LEU A 555 -13.90 21.74 -23.22
C LEU A 555 -14.85 20.83 -23.99
N ARG A 556 -15.56 21.35 -25.00
CA ARG A 556 -16.47 20.55 -25.86
C ARG A 556 -15.73 19.43 -26.58
N THR A 557 -14.54 19.71 -27.10
CA THR A 557 -13.67 18.73 -27.78
C THR A 557 -13.22 17.64 -26.83
N LEU A 558 -12.70 18.02 -25.64
CA LEU A 558 -12.24 17.08 -24.62
C LEU A 558 -13.38 16.20 -24.09
N LEU A 559 -14.57 16.77 -23.87
CA LEU A 559 -15.75 16.00 -23.46
C LEU A 559 -16.28 15.07 -24.57
N ALA A 560 -16.10 15.41 -25.83
CA ALA A 560 -16.44 14.52 -26.96
C ALA A 560 -15.49 13.32 -27.00
N ALA A 561 -14.18 13.55 -26.79
CA ALA A 561 -13.19 12.48 -26.65
C ALA A 561 -13.44 11.60 -25.42
N LEU A 562 -13.75 12.20 -24.27
CA LEU A 562 -14.10 11.47 -23.05
C LEU A 562 -15.26 10.51 -23.30
N ARG A 563 -16.38 10.98 -23.88
CA ARG A 563 -17.53 10.12 -24.22
C ARG A 563 -17.16 8.97 -25.16
N ARG A 564 -16.23 9.20 -26.08
CA ARG A 564 -15.73 8.14 -26.98
C ARG A 564 -14.92 7.09 -26.23
N PHE A 565 -14.04 7.51 -25.34
CA PHE A 565 -13.17 6.61 -24.57
C PHE A 565 -13.92 5.85 -23.47
N THR A 566 -14.98 6.43 -22.89
CA THR A 566 -15.79 5.79 -21.84
C THR A 566 -17.03 5.06 -22.39
N LYS A 567 -17.20 5.01 -23.72
CA LYS A 567 -18.34 4.32 -24.33
C LYS A 567 -18.26 2.82 -24.07
N MET A 568 -19.27 2.29 -23.36
CA MET A 568 -19.42 0.85 -23.09
C MET A 568 -20.88 0.43 -23.20
N THR A 569 -21.11 -0.86 -23.41
CA THR A 569 -22.42 -1.49 -23.21
C THR A 569 -22.51 -1.95 -21.77
N PRO A 570 -23.47 -1.44 -20.96
CA PRO A 570 -23.60 -1.85 -19.58
C PRO A 570 -23.87 -3.36 -19.46
N MET A 571 -23.23 -4.00 -18.50
CA MET A 571 -23.50 -5.39 -18.17
C MET A 571 -24.54 -5.52 -17.06
N ASN A 572 -25.10 -6.73 -16.88
CA ASN A 572 -25.96 -7.03 -15.71
C ASN A 572 -25.09 -7.28 -14.47
N THR A 573 -24.61 -6.19 -13.86
CA THR A 573 -23.77 -6.23 -12.65
C THR A 573 -24.51 -6.79 -11.44
N ILE A 574 -25.85 -6.72 -11.39
CA ILE A 574 -26.65 -7.27 -10.30
C ILE A 574 -26.53 -8.80 -10.28
N ALA A 575 -26.73 -9.44 -11.42
CA ALA A 575 -26.63 -10.90 -11.52
C ALA A 575 -25.19 -11.39 -11.25
N ALA A 576 -24.18 -10.67 -11.74
CA ALA A 576 -22.77 -10.98 -11.47
C ALA A 576 -22.45 -10.89 -9.97
N ARG A 577 -22.86 -9.81 -9.27
CA ARG A 577 -22.68 -9.69 -7.83
C ARG A 577 -23.36 -10.81 -7.05
N GLN A 578 -24.54 -11.26 -7.47
CA GLN A 578 -25.21 -12.40 -6.86
C GLN A 578 -24.37 -13.68 -6.98
N ARG A 579 -23.82 -14.00 -8.17
CA ARG A 579 -22.96 -15.17 -8.36
C ARG A 579 -21.68 -15.09 -7.51
N ILE A 580 -21.04 -13.92 -7.45
CA ILE A 580 -19.85 -13.69 -6.61
C ILE A 580 -20.19 -13.96 -5.13
N ALA A 581 -21.29 -13.39 -4.64
CA ALA A 581 -21.70 -13.60 -3.25
C ALA A 581 -22.07 -15.06 -2.95
N ASP A 582 -22.71 -15.75 -3.90
CA ASP A 582 -23.10 -17.16 -3.74
C ASP A 582 -21.90 -18.09 -3.53
N VAL A 583 -20.76 -17.81 -4.17
CA VAL A 583 -19.50 -18.53 -3.93
C VAL A 583 -19.02 -18.34 -2.48
N LEU A 584 -19.03 -17.12 -1.96
CA LEU A 584 -18.64 -16.83 -0.58
C LEU A 584 -19.60 -17.50 0.43
N ILE A 585 -20.89 -17.37 0.19
CA ILE A 585 -21.95 -17.92 1.05
C ILE A 585 -21.86 -19.45 1.12
N ALA A 586 -21.67 -20.12 -0.02
CA ALA A 586 -21.50 -21.57 -0.10
C ALA A 586 -20.22 -22.04 0.60
N ALA A 587 -19.13 -21.32 0.47
CA ALA A 587 -17.86 -21.64 1.12
C ALA A 587 -17.86 -21.30 2.62
N ASN A 588 -18.76 -20.45 3.08
CA ASN A 588 -18.83 -19.90 4.45
C ASN A 588 -17.52 -19.23 4.91
N LYS A 589 -16.76 -18.66 3.98
CA LYS A 589 -15.44 -18.03 4.22
C LYS A 589 -14.99 -17.21 3.00
N TRP A 590 -13.85 -16.51 3.13
CA TRP A 590 -13.13 -16.03 1.96
C TRP A 590 -12.78 -17.20 1.04
N ALA A 591 -13.12 -17.10 -0.23
CA ALA A 591 -13.07 -18.23 -1.20
C ALA A 591 -12.38 -17.89 -2.53
N TYR A 592 -11.63 -16.77 -2.55
CA TYR A 592 -10.97 -16.28 -3.76
C TYR A 592 -9.46 -16.17 -3.59
#